data_14eb6da3dd11720608eeb729f60c7a31
#
_entry.id   14eb6da3dd11720608eeb729f60c7a31
#
_cell.length_a   1.000
_cell.length_b   1.000
_cell.length_c   1.000
_cell.angle_alpha   90.00
_cell.angle_beta   90.00
_cell.angle_gamma   90.00
#
_symmetry.space_group_name_H-M   'P 1'
#
loop_
_entity.id
_entity.type
_entity.pdbx_description
1 polymer ?
#
loop_
_entity_poly.entity_id
_entity_poly.type
_entity_poly.pdbx_seq_one_letter_code
_entity_poly.pdbx_strand_id
1 'polypeptide(L)'
;MKNYYDIAIIGGGIGGLMTAYRITEKNPSASVCIIEKGHAIEQRTCPIVTKKVDKCIKCPSCAIMEGLAGAGAFSDGKYVISTEYGGWLTEFLKPQTVIDYIEQADKILVSFGATTERFSPDNELKKLCLRHDLHMNQAQLKHLGTDSNFETMRRLIEDLRTRCDIITDTEVTDVNRDTLEILMHSKQGDSSCKAGKVIFAVGRVGSRFFSR
;
A
#
# COMPACT_ATOMS: atom_id res chain seq x y z
N MET A 1 2.98 -8.17 -20.51
CA MET A 1 1.84 -7.23 -20.32
C MET A 1 0.81 -7.49 -21.40
N LYS A 2 -0.47 -7.50 -21.07
CA LYS A 2 -1.59 -7.66 -22.01
C LYS A 2 -1.99 -6.29 -22.57
N ASN A 3 -2.66 -6.29 -23.72
CA ASN A 3 -3.20 -5.04 -24.32
C ASN A 3 -4.48 -4.56 -23.63
N TYR A 4 -5.16 -5.45 -22.89
CA TYR A 4 -6.40 -5.17 -22.17
C TYR A 4 -6.46 -5.92 -20.84
N TYR A 5 -6.98 -5.24 -19.81
CA TYR A 5 -7.32 -5.79 -18.50
C TYR A 5 -8.75 -5.42 -18.11
N ASP A 6 -9.43 -6.26 -17.36
CA ASP A 6 -10.74 -5.90 -16.80
C ASP A 6 -10.56 -4.76 -15.77
N ILE A 7 -9.47 -4.82 -14.99
CA ILE A 7 -9.15 -3.81 -13.97
C ILE A 7 -7.65 -3.52 -13.97
N ALA A 8 -7.30 -2.24 -14.08
CA ALA A 8 -5.95 -1.75 -13.87
C ALA A 8 -5.86 -0.94 -12.57
N ILE A 9 -4.87 -1.24 -11.74
CA ILE A 9 -4.61 -0.55 -10.47
C ILE A 9 -3.30 0.22 -10.63
N ILE A 10 -3.36 1.54 -10.49
CA ILE A 10 -2.20 2.43 -10.59
C ILE A 10 -1.67 2.68 -9.20
N GLY A 11 -0.47 2.16 -8.92
CA GLY A 11 0.21 2.21 -7.63
C GLY A 11 0.20 0.87 -6.88
N GLY A 12 1.40 0.35 -6.62
CA GLY A 12 1.66 -0.92 -5.93
C GLY A 12 1.90 -0.78 -4.42
N GLY A 13 1.43 0.32 -3.79
CA GLY A 13 1.42 0.47 -2.35
C GLY A 13 0.39 -0.45 -1.68
N ILE A 14 0.29 -0.40 -0.34
CA ILE A 14 -0.61 -1.29 0.42
C ILE A 14 -2.07 -1.18 -0.06
N GLY A 15 -2.54 0.02 -0.43
CA GLY A 15 -3.89 0.21 -0.96
C GLY A 15 -4.10 -0.53 -2.28
N GLY A 16 -3.14 -0.47 -3.21
CA GLY A 16 -3.19 -1.20 -4.48
C GLY A 16 -3.11 -2.70 -4.29
N LEU A 17 -2.20 -3.18 -3.45
CA LEU A 17 -2.05 -4.61 -3.15
C LEU A 17 -3.32 -5.20 -2.51
N MET A 18 -3.90 -4.53 -1.50
CA MET A 18 -5.14 -4.97 -0.86
C MET A 18 -6.33 -4.93 -1.82
N THR A 19 -6.38 -3.93 -2.71
CA THR A 19 -7.40 -3.84 -3.76
C THR A 19 -7.31 -5.01 -4.72
N ALA A 20 -6.10 -5.31 -5.24
CA ALA A 20 -5.86 -6.45 -6.11
C ALA A 20 -6.23 -7.78 -5.42
N TYR A 21 -5.81 -7.94 -4.16
CA TYR A 21 -6.13 -9.14 -3.37
C TYR A 21 -7.63 -9.37 -3.28
N ARG A 22 -8.39 -8.34 -2.89
CA ARG A 22 -9.86 -8.46 -2.72
C ARG A 22 -10.59 -8.67 -4.04
N ILE A 23 -10.12 -8.06 -5.13
CA ILE A 23 -10.71 -8.26 -6.47
C ILE A 23 -10.48 -9.71 -6.92
N THR A 24 -9.23 -10.19 -6.88
CA THR A 24 -8.88 -11.52 -7.36
C THR A 24 -9.42 -12.64 -6.47
N GLU A 25 -9.61 -12.38 -5.16
CA GLU A 25 -10.29 -13.30 -4.25
C GLU A 25 -11.78 -13.44 -4.59
N LYS A 26 -12.47 -12.33 -4.86
CA LYS A 26 -13.91 -12.33 -5.15
C LYS A 26 -14.24 -12.69 -6.59
N ASN A 27 -13.36 -12.38 -7.52
CA ASN A 27 -13.51 -12.68 -8.94
C ASN A 27 -12.20 -13.21 -9.53
N PRO A 28 -11.89 -14.50 -9.34
CA PRO A 28 -10.64 -15.12 -9.83
C PRO A 28 -10.49 -15.11 -11.36
N SER A 29 -11.59 -14.90 -12.12
CA SER A 29 -11.56 -14.85 -13.58
C SER A 29 -11.21 -13.46 -14.12
N ALA A 30 -11.27 -12.40 -13.29
CA ALA A 30 -10.96 -11.06 -13.74
C ALA A 30 -9.46 -10.94 -14.07
N SER A 31 -9.16 -10.39 -15.24
CA SER A 31 -7.80 -10.01 -15.60
C SER A 31 -7.44 -8.68 -14.92
N VAL A 32 -6.52 -8.74 -13.96
CA VAL A 32 -6.11 -7.59 -13.16
C VAL A 32 -4.63 -7.29 -13.40
N CYS A 33 -4.26 -6.00 -13.45
CA CYS A 33 -2.87 -5.60 -13.37
C CYS A 33 -2.65 -4.52 -12.30
N ILE A 34 -1.45 -4.53 -11.71
CA ILE A 34 -0.93 -3.45 -10.88
C ILE A 34 0.23 -2.81 -11.65
N ILE A 35 0.19 -1.48 -11.80
CA ILE A 35 1.26 -0.72 -12.45
C ILE A 35 1.92 0.16 -11.39
N GLU A 36 3.20 -0.09 -11.14
CA GLU A 36 3.99 0.60 -10.12
C GLU A 36 5.20 1.29 -10.75
N LYS A 37 5.36 2.58 -10.43
CA LYS A 37 6.46 3.40 -10.91
C LYS A 37 7.82 2.95 -10.39
N GLY A 38 7.88 2.55 -9.14
CA GLY A 38 9.11 2.14 -8.49
C GLY A 38 9.43 0.66 -8.67
N HIS A 39 10.48 0.23 -8.00
CA HIS A 39 11.05 -1.12 -8.13
C HIS A 39 10.20 -2.20 -7.46
N ALA A 40 10.39 -3.44 -7.91
CA ALA A 40 9.96 -4.62 -7.17
C ALA A 40 10.53 -4.61 -5.75
N ILE A 41 9.81 -5.21 -4.79
CA ILE A 41 10.17 -5.11 -3.36
C ILE A 41 11.60 -5.61 -3.08
N GLU A 42 12.03 -6.63 -3.80
CA GLU A 42 13.35 -7.26 -3.67
C GLU A 42 14.49 -6.36 -4.22
N GLN A 43 14.17 -5.42 -5.10
CA GLN A 43 15.11 -4.52 -5.77
C GLN A 43 15.18 -3.14 -5.11
N ARG A 44 14.31 -2.87 -4.14
CA ARG A 44 14.26 -1.58 -3.44
C ARG A 44 15.46 -1.42 -2.52
N THR A 45 16.46 -0.67 -2.97
CA THR A 45 17.71 -0.47 -2.24
C THR A 45 18.06 1.01 -2.17
N CYS A 46 18.11 1.58 -0.97
CA CYS A 46 18.51 2.96 -0.75
C CYS A 46 20.05 3.06 -0.56
N PRO A 47 20.75 3.90 -1.35
CA PRO A 47 22.19 4.07 -1.23
C PRO A 47 22.68 4.54 0.14
N ILE A 48 21.87 5.32 0.89
CA ILE A 48 22.19 5.71 2.27
C ILE A 48 22.14 4.49 3.20
N VAL A 49 21.05 3.71 3.11
CA VAL A 49 20.86 2.53 3.97
C VAL A 49 21.98 1.51 3.73
N THR A 50 22.42 1.37 2.48
CA THR A 50 23.55 0.48 2.13
C THR A 50 24.92 1.13 2.32
N LYS A 51 25.00 2.32 2.93
CA LYS A 51 26.26 3.05 3.20
C LYS A 51 27.13 3.30 1.97
N LYS A 52 26.52 3.38 0.79
CA LYS A 52 27.23 3.75 -0.47
C LYS A 52 27.43 5.24 -0.60
N VAL A 53 26.61 6.04 0.07
CA VAL A 53 26.67 7.49 0.12
C VAL A 53 26.27 7.99 1.51
N ASP A 54 26.82 9.15 1.93
CA ASP A 54 26.55 9.73 3.25
C ASP A 54 25.28 10.59 3.28
N LYS A 55 24.84 11.08 2.12
CA LYS A 55 23.69 11.98 2.01
C LYS A 55 22.74 11.53 0.90
N CYS A 56 21.47 11.93 1.03
CA CYS A 56 20.44 11.62 0.02
C CYS A 56 20.79 12.24 -1.34
N ILE A 57 20.89 11.40 -2.36
CA ILE A 57 21.18 11.78 -3.75
C ILE A 57 19.92 12.12 -4.55
N LYS A 58 18.74 12.13 -3.91
CA LYS A 58 17.44 12.43 -4.53
C LYS A 58 17.19 11.57 -5.78
N CYS A 59 17.22 10.25 -5.63
CA CYS A 59 16.95 9.31 -6.72
C CYS A 59 15.66 9.65 -7.48
N PRO A 60 15.61 9.45 -8.80
CA PRO A 60 14.39 9.68 -9.61
C PRO A 60 13.18 8.90 -9.11
N SER A 61 13.39 7.66 -8.68
CA SER A 61 12.43 6.87 -7.89
C SER A 61 13.06 6.55 -6.53
N CYS A 62 12.42 7.00 -5.46
CA CYS A 62 12.95 6.83 -4.11
C CYS A 62 12.65 5.43 -3.58
N ALA A 63 13.67 4.59 -3.45
CA ALA A 63 13.52 3.21 -2.98
C ALA A 63 12.87 3.05 -1.59
N ILE A 64 12.85 4.11 -0.75
CA ILE A 64 12.15 4.10 0.54
C ILE A 64 10.67 4.46 0.40
N MET A 65 10.35 5.42 -0.48
CA MET A 65 9.00 5.98 -0.58
C MET A 65 8.17 5.36 -1.70
N GLU A 66 8.81 4.85 -2.76
CA GLU A 66 8.20 4.33 -3.97
C GLU A 66 8.59 2.88 -4.21
N GLY A 67 7.77 2.15 -4.96
CA GLY A 67 7.94 0.73 -5.26
C GLY A 67 6.89 -0.16 -4.60
N LEU A 68 6.90 -1.43 -4.93
CA LEU A 68 5.94 -2.40 -4.39
C LEU A 68 5.95 -2.42 -2.87
N ALA A 69 4.77 -2.51 -2.27
CA ALA A 69 4.41 -2.33 -0.88
C ALA A 69 4.52 -0.88 -0.37
N GLY A 70 4.87 0.10 -1.23
CA GLY A 70 4.83 1.53 -0.90
C GLY A 70 5.81 1.96 0.19
N ALA A 71 5.57 3.14 0.76
CA ALA A 71 6.43 3.71 1.80
C ALA A 71 6.43 2.88 3.11
N GLY A 72 5.38 2.09 3.35
CA GLY A 72 5.26 1.26 4.55
C GLY A 72 6.15 0.01 4.56
N ALA A 73 6.68 -0.43 3.41
CA ALA A 73 7.42 -1.69 3.30
C ALA A 73 8.66 -1.78 4.22
N PHE A 74 9.34 -0.65 4.44
CA PHE A 74 10.53 -0.55 5.28
C PHE A 74 10.28 0.15 6.61
N SER A 75 9.02 0.29 7.01
CA SER A 75 8.65 0.80 8.32
C SER A 75 8.74 -0.31 9.38
N ASP A 76 8.59 0.06 10.63
CA ASP A 76 8.52 -0.89 11.76
C ASP A 76 7.18 -1.66 11.83
N GLY A 77 6.30 -1.48 10.86
CA GLY A 77 5.06 -2.24 10.74
C GLY A 77 4.07 -2.01 11.87
N LYS A 78 3.88 -0.76 12.28
CA LYS A 78 2.82 -0.39 13.22
C LYS A 78 1.49 -0.27 12.49
N TYR A 79 0.54 -1.07 12.92
CA TYR A 79 -0.84 -1.06 12.43
C TYR A 79 -1.78 -0.58 13.52
N VAL A 80 -2.62 0.39 13.17
CA VAL A 80 -3.63 0.93 14.08
C VAL A 80 -4.98 0.31 13.77
N ILE A 81 -5.61 -0.29 14.79
CA ILE A 81 -6.94 -0.88 14.70
C ILE A 81 -7.89 0.02 15.49
N SER A 82 -8.26 1.13 14.90
CA SER A 82 -9.07 2.15 15.53
C SER A 82 -9.63 3.12 14.49
N THR A 83 -10.70 3.80 14.85
CA THR A 83 -11.24 4.97 14.12
C THR A 83 -10.91 6.30 14.78
N GLU A 84 -10.17 6.28 15.89
CA GLU A 84 -9.83 7.48 16.66
C GLU A 84 -8.81 8.37 15.94
N TYR A 85 -8.01 7.78 15.04
CA TYR A 85 -7.04 8.50 14.22
C TYR A 85 -6.60 7.68 13.02
N GLY A 86 -5.96 8.30 12.04
CA GLY A 86 -5.36 7.63 10.89
C GLY A 86 -6.18 7.67 9.60
N GLY A 87 -7.24 8.46 9.55
CA GLY A 87 -8.01 8.65 8.32
C GLY A 87 -9.35 9.35 8.56
N TRP A 88 -10.04 9.63 7.46
CA TRP A 88 -11.32 10.36 7.46
C TRP A 88 -12.50 9.49 6.98
N LEU A 89 -12.37 8.18 6.93
CA LEU A 89 -13.43 7.30 6.45
C LEU A 89 -14.71 7.40 7.29
N THR A 90 -14.61 7.78 8.55
CA THR A 90 -15.76 8.00 9.44
C THR A 90 -16.61 9.24 9.07
N GLU A 91 -16.11 10.14 8.21
CA GLU A 91 -16.91 11.22 7.63
C GLU A 91 -17.90 10.69 6.57
N PHE A 92 -17.63 9.53 5.98
CA PHE A 92 -18.42 8.93 4.90
C PHE A 92 -19.12 7.64 5.31
N LEU A 93 -18.60 6.93 6.30
CA LEU A 93 -19.04 5.61 6.73
C LEU A 93 -19.26 5.56 8.24
N LYS A 94 -20.16 4.67 8.69
CA LYS A 94 -20.34 4.42 10.11
C LYS A 94 -19.03 3.89 10.72
N PRO A 95 -18.64 4.33 11.95
CA PRO A 95 -17.41 3.87 12.60
C PRO A 95 -17.27 2.34 12.63
N GLN A 96 -18.37 1.61 12.91
CA GLN A 96 -18.34 0.14 12.92
C GLN A 96 -17.97 -0.43 11.55
N THR A 97 -18.48 0.12 10.45
CA THR A 97 -18.14 -0.32 9.09
C THR A 97 -16.65 -0.10 8.79
N VAL A 98 -16.08 1.02 9.28
CA VAL A 98 -14.65 1.29 9.13
C VAL A 98 -13.81 0.29 9.91
N ILE A 99 -14.18 0.01 11.15
CA ILE A 99 -13.51 -1.05 11.97
C ILE A 99 -13.60 -2.41 11.27
N ASP A 100 -14.76 -2.77 10.72
CA ASP A 100 -14.92 -4.04 10.01
C ASP A 100 -13.98 -4.16 8.81
N TYR A 101 -13.74 -3.06 8.07
CA TYR A 101 -12.77 -3.04 6.98
C TYR A 101 -11.32 -3.13 7.47
N ILE A 102 -10.98 -2.44 8.55
CA ILE A 102 -9.65 -2.53 9.18
C ILE A 102 -9.38 -3.97 9.64
N GLU A 103 -10.35 -4.60 10.31
CA GLU A 103 -10.25 -6.00 10.75
C GLU A 103 -10.12 -6.98 9.57
N GLN A 104 -10.80 -6.74 8.47
CA GLN A 104 -10.63 -7.55 7.25
C GLN A 104 -9.22 -7.40 6.67
N ALA A 105 -8.70 -6.18 6.58
CA ALA A 105 -7.33 -5.94 6.13
C ALA A 105 -6.31 -6.61 7.06
N ASP A 106 -6.51 -6.50 8.38
CA ASP A 106 -5.67 -7.17 9.38
C ASP A 106 -5.65 -8.69 9.20
N LYS A 107 -6.83 -9.32 9.02
CA LYS A 107 -6.92 -10.77 8.75
C LYS A 107 -6.14 -11.20 7.52
N ILE A 108 -6.18 -10.40 6.45
CA ILE A 108 -5.39 -10.67 5.24
C ILE A 108 -3.90 -10.62 5.60
N LEU A 109 -3.43 -9.59 6.30
CA LEU A 109 -2.02 -9.48 6.68
C LEU A 109 -1.57 -10.62 7.60
N VAL A 110 -2.42 -11.03 8.54
CA VAL A 110 -2.17 -12.19 9.42
C VAL A 110 -2.01 -13.47 8.61
N SER A 111 -2.81 -13.69 7.57
CA SER A 111 -2.66 -14.87 6.70
C SER A 111 -1.33 -14.91 5.95
N PHE A 112 -0.65 -13.77 5.80
CA PHE A 112 0.68 -13.64 5.24
C PHE A 112 1.81 -13.53 6.27
N GLY A 113 1.50 -13.73 7.56
CA GLY A 113 2.49 -13.84 8.63
C GLY A 113 2.60 -12.62 9.54
N ALA A 114 1.69 -11.65 9.44
CA ALA A 114 1.62 -10.58 10.43
C ALA A 114 1.24 -11.16 11.81
N THR A 115 1.73 -10.54 12.88
CA THR A 115 1.43 -10.96 14.25
C THR A 115 -0.07 -10.88 14.55
N THR A 116 -0.57 -11.80 15.39
CA THR A 116 -1.90 -11.71 15.99
C THR A 116 -1.92 -10.88 17.27
N GLU A 117 -0.75 -10.59 17.84
CA GLU A 117 -0.62 -9.84 19.07
C GLU A 117 -1.10 -8.40 18.91
N ARG A 118 -1.92 -7.93 19.84
CA ARG A 118 -2.47 -6.56 19.88
C ARG A 118 -2.09 -5.91 21.20
N PHE A 119 -1.64 -4.69 21.11
CA PHE A 119 -1.34 -3.84 22.24
C PHE A 119 -2.50 -2.87 22.44
N SER A 120 -3.00 -2.83 23.66
CA SER A 120 -4.05 -1.90 24.10
C SER A 120 -3.50 -0.98 25.17
N PRO A 121 -4.02 0.25 25.31
CA PRO A 121 -3.64 1.12 26.40
C PRO A 121 -3.92 0.47 27.76
N ASP A 122 -2.98 0.61 28.67
CA ASP A 122 -3.16 0.21 30.08
C ASP A 122 -4.14 1.16 30.78
N ASN A 123 -5.14 0.60 31.45
CA ASN A 123 -6.16 1.37 32.16
C ASN A 123 -5.59 2.18 33.34
N GLU A 124 -4.59 1.66 34.06
CA GLU A 124 -3.96 2.39 35.16
C GLU A 124 -3.12 3.57 34.62
N LEU A 125 -2.37 3.34 33.54
CA LEU A 125 -1.66 4.41 32.86
C LEU A 125 -2.61 5.49 32.33
N LYS A 126 -3.76 5.08 31.79
CA LYS A 126 -4.80 6.03 31.37
C LYS A 126 -5.30 6.89 32.53
N LYS A 127 -5.60 6.29 33.68
CA LYS A 127 -6.03 7.04 34.88
C LYS A 127 -4.94 7.99 35.36
N LEU A 128 -3.68 7.57 35.31
CA LEU A 128 -2.54 8.41 35.63
C LEU A 128 -2.42 9.59 34.68
N CYS A 129 -2.53 9.38 33.38
CA CYS A 129 -2.56 10.45 32.38
C CYS A 129 -3.65 11.48 32.67
N LEU A 130 -4.88 11.02 32.94
CA LEU A 130 -6.00 11.91 33.24
C LEU A 130 -5.78 12.78 34.51
N ARG A 131 -5.06 12.26 35.51
CA ARG A 131 -4.69 13.02 36.71
C ARG A 131 -3.71 14.17 36.43
N HIS A 132 -3.06 14.13 35.27
CA HIS A 132 -2.08 15.12 34.80
C HIS A 132 -2.56 15.87 33.56
N ASP A 133 -3.88 15.95 33.34
CA ASP A 133 -4.51 16.60 32.19
C ASP A 133 -4.00 16.08 30.82
N LEU A 134 -3.55 14.82 30.78
CA LEU A 134 -3.15 14.15 29.55
C LEU A 134 -4.23 13.17 29.09
N HIS A 135 -4.54 13.19 27.81
CA HIS A 135 -5.50 12.29 27.19
C HIS A 135 -4.77 11.17 26.41
N MET A 136 -5.02 9.92 26.80
CA MET A 136 -4.48 8.76 26.09
C MET A 136 -5.52 8.24 25.08
N ASN A 137 -5.12 8.11 23.82
CA ASN A 137 -5.97 7.54 22.78
C ASN A 137 -6.26 6.06 23.06
N GLN A 138 -7.52 5.68 22.89
CA GLN A 138 -8.01 4.31 23.09
C GLN A 138 -7.92 3.53 21.78
N ALA A 139 -6.71 3.23 21.31
CA ALA A 139 -6.55 2.47 20.09
C ALA A 139 -5.79 1.18 20.34
N GLN A 140 -6.22 0.11 19.70
CA GLN A 140 -5.41 -1.09 19.57
C GLN A 140 -4.40 -0.91 18.46
N LEU A 141 -3.22 -1.42 18.66
CA LEU A 141 -2.17 -1.41 17.62
C LEU A 141 -1.45 -2.76 17.58
N LYS A 142 -0.89 -3.05 16.43
CA LYS A 142 0.07 -4.14 16.24
C LYS A 142 1.44 -3.56 15.90
N HIS A 143 2.49 -4.27 16.28
CA HIS A 143 3.86 -3.89 15.95
C HIS A 143 4.60 -5.14 15.47
N LEU A 144 4.94 -5.16 14.18
CA LEU A 144 5.58 -6.32 13.57
C LEU A 144 7.11 -6.30 13.69
N GLY A 145 7.69 -5.12 13.72
CA GLY A 145 9.10 -4.91 13.44
C GLY A 145 9.39 -4.91 11.93
N THR A 146 10.50 -4.30 11.54
CA THR A 146 10.84 -4.04 10.12
C THR A 146 10.95 -5.32 9.30
N ASP A 147 11.64 -6.34 9.83
CA ASP A 147 11.89 -7.59 9.11
C ASP A 147 10.60 -8.39 8.88
N SER A 148 9.77 -8.53 9.92
CA SER A 148 8.50 -9.24 9.81
C SER A 148 7.51 -8.51 8.93
N ASN A 149 7.52 -7.17 8.96
CA ASN A 149 6.69 -6.35 8.08
C ASN A 149 7.09 -6.53 6.60
N PHE A 150 8.40 -6.48 6.32
CA PHE A 150 8.92 -6.72 4.99
C PHE A 150 8.54 -8.11 4.47
N GLU A 151 8.72 -9.15 5.29
CA GLU A 151 8.41 -10.52 4.93
C GLU A 151 6.92 -10.76 4.70
N THR A 152 6.05 -10.14 5.49
CA THR A 152 4.59 -10.16 5.30
C THR A 152 4.22 -9.56 3.94
N MET A 153 4.79 -8.40 3.60
CA MET A 153 4.54 -7.76 2.30
C MET A 153 5.07 -8.60 1.14
N ARG A 154 6.25 -9.20 1.30
CA ARG A 154 6.85 -10.08 0.28
C ARG A 154 5.94 -11.26 -0.04
N ARG A 155 5.43 -11.96 0.99
CA ARG A 155 4.51 -13.08 0.83
C ARG A 155 3.19 -12.68 0.17
N LEU A 156 2.62 -11.54 0.55
CA LEU A 156 1.41 -11.01 -0.11
C LEU A 156 1.67 -10.73 -1.60
N ILE A 157 2.81 -10.16 -1.94
CA ILE A 157 3.18 -9.88 -3.34
C ILE A 157 3.40 -11.18 -4.11
N GLU A 158 4.05 -12.18 -3.53
CA GLU A 158 4.25 -13.48 -4.17
C GLU A 158 2.92 -14.18 -4.49
N ASP A 159 1.98 -14.17 -3.56
CA ASP A 159 0.63 -14.68 -3.80
C ASP A 159 -0.06 -13.91 -4.92
N LEU A 160 -0.02 -12.58 -4.91
CA LEU A 160 -0.61 -11.75 -5.96
C LEU A 160 0.00 -11.96 -7.33
N ARG A 161 1.29 -12.24 -7.44
CA ARG A 161 1.96 -12.59 -8.71
C ARG A 161 1.37 -13.86 -9.37
N THR A 162 0.71 -14.73 -8.60
CA THR A 162 0.01 -15.90 -9.15
C THR A 162 -1.41 -15.57 -9.65
N ARG A 163 -1.95 -14.40 -9.29
CA ARG A 163 -3.35 -14.03 -9.54
C ARG A 163 -3.50 -12.86 -10.51
N CYS A 164 -2.49 -11.98 -10.62
CA CYS A 164 -2.55 -10.79 -11.45
C CYS A 164 -1.18 -10.40 -11.99
N ASP A 165 -1.16 -9.60 -13.06
CA ASP A 165 0.08 -9.05 -13.60
C ASP A 165 0.56 -7.89 -12.71
N ILE A 166 1.82 -7.92 -12.26
CA ILE A 166 2.45 -6.84 -11.52
C ILE A 166 3.58 -6.27 -12.37
N ILE A 167 3.41 -5.01 -12.78
CA ILE A 167 4.31 -4.29 -13.69
C ILE A 167 5.01 -3.22 -12.87
N THR A 168 6.31 -3.36 -12.67
CA THR A 168 7.15 -2.43 -11.90
C THR A 168 8.03 -1.60 -12.83
N ASP A 169 8.73 -0.60 -12.29
CA ASP A 169 9.60 0.30 -13.05
C ASP A 169 8.89 0.99 -14.22
N THR A 170 7.58 1.22 -14.08
CA THR A 170 6.70 1.72 -15.13
C THR A 170 5.82 2.84 -14.59
N GLU A 171 6.08 4.06 -15.05
CA GLU A 171 5.30 5.24 -14.67
C GLU A 171 4.08 5.39 -15.58
N VAL A 172 2.89 5.47 -14.99
CA VAL A 172 1.70 5.91 -15.73
C VAL A 172 1.80 7.41 -15.93
N THR A 173 1.82 7.83 -17.19
CA THR A 173 1.98 9.24 -17.59
C THR A 173 0.64 9.91 -17.81
N ASP A 174 -0.34 9.17 -18.31
CA ASP A 174 -1.70 9.66 -18.53
C ASP A 174 -2.73 8.52 -18.56
N VAL A 175 -3.99 8.87 -18.32
CA VAL A 175 -5.14 7.96 -18.47
C VAL A 175 -6.24 8.71 -19.21
N ASN A 176 -6.56 8.25 -20.40
CA ASN A 176 -7.68 8.80 -21.15
C ASN A 176 -9.00 8.45 -20.46
N ARG A 177 -9.78 9.45 -20.07
CA ARG A 177 -11.01 9.29 -19.29
C ARG A 177 -12.14 8.62 -20.06
N ASP A 178 -12.19 8.78 -21.38
CA ASP A 178 -13.27 8.27 -22.23
C ASP A 178 -12.99 6.83 -22.67
N THR A 179 -11.75 6.54 -23.05
CA THR A 179 -11.35 5.22 -23.57
C THR A 179 -10.75 4.29 -22.54
N LEU A 180 -10.40 4.79 -21.36
CA LEU A 180 -9.63 4.12 -20.29
C LEU A 180 -8.32 3.53 -20.82
N GLU A 181 -7.72 4.19 -21.81
CA GLU A 181 -6.38 3.89 -22.26
C GLU A 181 -5.36 4.51 -21.30
N ILE A 182 -4.40 3.69 -20.87
CA ILE A 182 -3.37 4.02 -19.88
C ILE A 182 -2.05 4.15 -20.63
N LEU A 183 -1.48 5.35 -20.64
CA LEU A 183 -0.17 5.61 -21.21
C LEU A 183 0.91 5.45 -20.16
N MET A 184 1.98 4.76 -20.51
CA MET A 184 3.05 4.38 -19.60
C MET A 184 4.41 4.65 -20.19
N HIS A 185 5.36 5.00 -19.32
CA HIS A 185 6.77 5.15 -19.65
C HIS A 185 7.63 4.24 -18.76
N SER A 186 8.60 3.57 -19.40
CA SER A 186 9.58 2.72 -18.71
C SER A 186 10.95 2.86 -19.37
N LYS A 187 11.96 2.20 -18.84
CA LYS A 187 13.29 2.15 -19.47
C LYS A 187 13.29 1.52 -20.86
N GLN A 188 12.28 0.68 -21.17
CA GLN A 188 12.11 0.05 -22.49
C GLN A 188 11.40 0.98 -23.50
N GLY A 189 10.93 2.15 -23.08
CA GLY A 189 10.19 3.11 -23.88
C GLY A 189 8.73 3.26 -23.45
N ASP A 190 7.97 3.93 -24.32
CA ASP A 190 6.56 4.20 -24.11
C ASP A 190 5.71 2.98 -24.52
N SER A 191 4.63 2.77 -23.79
CA SER A 191 3.68 1.70 -24.04
C SER A 191 2.28 2.10 -23.57
N SER A 192 1.26 1.40 -24.03
CA SER A 192 -0.10 1.59 -23.51
C SER A 192 -0.83 0.26 -23.33
N CYS A 193 -1.88 0.30 -22.51
CA CYS A 193 -2.89 -0.73 -22.43
C CYS A 193 -4.25 -0.11 -22.17
N LYS A 194 -5.33 -0.87 -22.37
CA LYS A 194 -6.69 -0.45 -22.01
C LYS A 194 -7.19 -1.23 -20.82
N ALA A 195 -8.10 -0.62 -20.06
CA ALA A 195 -8.78 -1.31 -18.97
C ALA A 195 -10.29 -1.07 -18.99
N GLY A 196 -11.06 -2.03 -18.48
CA GLY A 196 -12.49 -1.84 -18.24
C GLY A 196 -12.76 -0.91 -17.06
N LYS A 197 -11.85 -0.90 -16.07
CA LYS A 197 -11.88 0.02 -14.93
C LYS A 197 -10.46 0.37 -14.53
N VAL A 198 -10.26 1.62 -14.09
CA VAL A 198 -8.97 2.10 -13.56
C VAL A 198 -9.16 2.53 -12.10
N ILE A 199 -8.28 2.03 -11.22
CA ILE A 199 -8.27 2.35 -9.80
C ILE A 199 -6.95 3.05 -9.48
N PHE A 200 -7.02 4.25 -8.91
CA PHE A 200 -5.84 5.01 -8.50
C PHE A 200 -5.54 4.76 -7.04
N ALA A 201 -4.37 4.15 -6.76
CA ALA A 201 -3.85 3.84 -5.43
C ALA A 201 -2.43 4.43 -5.22
N VAL A 202 -2.18 5.60 -5.79
CA VAL A 202 -0.86 6.22 -5.94
C VAL A 202 -0.27 6.86 -4.68
N GLY A 203 -1.02 6.88 -3.59
CA GLY A 203 -0.58 7.46 -2.33
C GLY A 203 -0.24 8.97 -2.45
N ARG A 204 0.53 9.49 -1.48
CA ARG A 204 0.87 10.92 -1.43
C ARG A 204 1.78 11.38 -2.58
N VAL A 205 2.63 10.51 -3.08
CA VAL A 205 3.56 10.84 -4.18
C VAL A 205 2.80 11.09 -5.48
N GLY A 206 1.64 10.46 -5.63
CA GLY A 206 0.78 10.60 -6.81
C GLY A 206 -0.06 11.87 -6.86
N SER A 207 -0.02 12.75 -5.84
CA SER A 207 -0.78 14.01 -5.86
C SER A 207 -0.49 14.85 -7.11
N ARG A 208 0.75 14.83 -7.59
CA ARG A 208 1.15 15.54 -8.81
C ARG A 208 0.47 15.02 -10.09
N PHE A 209 0.01 13.77 -10.09
CA PHE A 209 -0.72 13.19 -11.23
C PHE A 209 -2.10 13.83 -11.38
N PHE A 210 -2.78 14.14 -10.28
CA PHE A 210 -4.11 14.76 -10.27
C PHE A 210 -4.11 16.28 -10.40
N SER A 211 -2.92 16.91 -10.34
CA SER A 211 -2.76 18.37 -10.45
C SER A 211 -2.50 18.85 -11.88
N ARG A 212 -2.58 17.94 -12.87
CA ARG A 212 -2.37 18.22 -14.31
C ARG A 212 -3.66 18.39 -15.05
#